data_9a78251d7f1c952dee7cb7c35bb82feb
#
_entry.id   9a78251d7f1c952dee7cb7c35bb82feb
#
_cell.length_a   1.000
_cell.length_b   1.000
_cell.length_c   1.000
_cell.angle_alpha   90.00
_cell.angle_beta   90.00
_cell.angle_gamma   90.00
#
_symmetry.space_group_name_H-M   'P 1'
#
loop_
_entity.id
_entity.type
_entity.pdbx_description
1 polymer ?
#
loop_
_entity_poly.entity_id
_entity_poly.type
_entity_poly.pdbx_seq_one_letter_code
_entity_poly.pdbx_strand_id
1 'polypeptide(L)'
;ADMYAGTRAETVLGKALKGVRRESYELLTKAYWPTGPGKNDRGLSRKHIMESCNASLKRLKTDYVDLYQAHRFDVETPLEETLGAFDDLIRSGKVLYIGFSEWNAKQIAAALKIQDEKGYYRFISSQPQYSMLWRVIESEVVPLCSNEGISQIVWSPIAQGVLTGKYLPGQKAPAGSRATDKKGGADMISSFMKEPILNAVQKLIPIANKVDLTLAQLAIAWVLQNPNLSSAIIGATKPAQIKENIKAAGVKLDKSIMDEIDLVIGGLVERDPAKNASPNPRA
;
A
#
# COMPACT_ATOMS: atom_id res chain seq x y z
N ALA A 1 8.17 5.36 -3.18
CA ALA A 1 8.70 6.02 -1.96
C ALA A 1 10.18 6.36 -2.14
N ASP A 2 10.59 7.41 -1.48
CA ASP A 2 11.97 7.93 -1.51
C ASP A 2 13.03 6.87 -1.17
N MET A 3 12.76 6.00 -0.20
CA MET A 3 13.71 4.99 0.29
C MET A 3 13.81 3.72 -0.57
N TYR A 4 12.88 3.46 -1.48
CA TYR A 4 12.86 2.18 -2.21
C TYR A 4 14.13 1.96 -3.05
N ALA A 5 14.74 0.78 -2.86
CA ALA A 5 16.03 0.41 -3.46
C ALA A 5 17.15 1.45 -3.20
N GLY A 6 17.17 2.05 -2.00
CA GLY A 6 18.13 3.11 -1.66
C GLY A 6 17.99 4.31 -2.61
N THR A 7 16.79 4.84 -2.73
CA THR A 7 16.37 5.97 -3.58
C THR A 7 16.36 5.71 -5.11
N ARG A 8 16.92 4.56 -5.57
CA ARG A 8 17.07 4.26 -7.01
C ARG A 8 15.75 4.01 -7.72
N ALA A 9 14.71 3.54 -7.00
CA ALA A 9 13.41 3.25 -7.62
C ALA A 9 12.79 4.50 -8.28
N GLU A 10 12.85 5.66 -7.63
CA GLU A 10 12.36 6.92 -8.22
C GLU A 10 13.21 7.36 -9.42
N THR A 11 14.54 7.17 -9.35
CA THR A 11 15.43 7.48 -10.48
C THR A 11 15.11 6.62 -11.73
N VAL A 12 14.83 5.33 -11.52
CA VAL A 12 14.44 4.40 -12.60
C VAL A 12 13.10 4.82 -13.18
N LEU A 13 12.12 5.13 -12.31
CA LEU A 13 10.79 5.55 -12.74
C LEU A 13 10.85 6.87 -13.52
N GLY A 14 11.60 7.86 -13.05
CA GLY A 14 11.77 9.14 -13.75
C GLY A 14 12.46 9.01 -15.12
N LYS A 15 13.33 7.98 -15.29
CA LYS A 15 13.88 7.63 -16.61
C LYS A 15 12.84 6.96 -17.51
N ALA A 16 12.05 6.04 -16.95
CA ALA A 16 11.04 5.29 -17.70
C ALA A 16 9.88 6.18 -18.19
N LEU A 17 9.54 7.21 -17.44
CA LEU A 17 8.48 8.17 -17.79
C LEU A 17 8.93 9.28 -18.76
N LYS A 18 10.21 9.30 -19.14
CA LYS A 18 10.71 10.31 -20.10
C LYS A 18 9.95 10.22 -21.42
N GLY A 19 9.34 11.34 -21.82
CA GLY A 19 8.57 11.45 -23.06
C GLY A 19 7.12 10.95 -22.96
N VAL A 20 6.70 10.42 -21.82
CA VAL A 20 5.28 10.16 -21.53
C VAL A 20 4.63 11.47 -21.13
N ARG A 21 3.45 11.77 -21.68
CA ARG A 21 2.70 12.99 -21.35
C ARG A 21 2.39 13.00 -19.86
N ARG A 22 2.80 14.06 -19.13
CA ARG A 22 2.73 14.13 -17.66
C ARG A 22 1.30 13.94 -17.12
N GLU A 23 0.32 14.48 -17.80
CA GLU A 23 -1.09 14.44 -17.39
C GLU A 23 -1.79 13.11 -17.72
N SER A 24 -1.06 12.13 -18.26
CA SER A 24 -1.61 10.82 -18.60
C SER A 24 -1.44 9.78 -17.51
N TYR A 25 -0.83 10.14 -16.38
CA TYR A 25 -0.62 9.23 -15.24
C TYR A 25 -0.56 10.00 -13.92
N GLU A 26 -1.00 9.37 -12.86
CA GLU A 26 -0.87 9.84 -11.49
C GLU A 26 0.43 9.30 -10.89
N LEU A 27 1.28 10.20 -10.39
CA LEU A 27 2.57 9.89 -9.80
C LEU A 27 2.51 10.04 -8.29
N LEU A 28 2.75 8.93 -7.59
CA LEU A 28 2.67 8.86 -6.14
C LEU A 28 4.04 8.57 -5.54
N THR A 29 4.42 9.28 -4.47
CA THR A 29 5.60 8.93 -3.67
C THR A 29 5.37 9.22 -2.19
N LYS A 30 6.35 8.87 -1.34
CA LYS A 30 6.20 8.89 0.12
C LYS A 30 7.51 9.25 0.80
N ALA A 31 7.43 9.81 2.01
CA ALA A 31 8.56 10.02 2.92
C ALA A 31 8.26 9.44 4.31
N TYR A 32 9.28 9.02 5.00
CA TYR A 32 9.37 8.65 6.41
C TYR A 32 10.66 7.86 6.71
N TRP A 33 10.93 6.78 5.96
CA TRP A 33 12.04 5.86 6.23
C TRP A 33 13.39 6.52 5.94
N PRO A 34 14.49 6.03 6.56
CA PRO A 34 15.80 6.63 6.34
C PRO A 34 16.22 6.63 4.86
N THR A 35 16.64 7.78 4.39
CA THR A 35 17.26 7.98 3.07
C THR A 35 18.77 8.26 3.18
N GLY A 36 19.27 8.43 4.39
CA GLY A 36 20.67 8.67 4.74
C GLY A 36 20.94 8.36 6.22
N PRO A 37 22.20 8.57 6.69
CA PRO A 37 22.61 8.23 8.05
C PRO A 37 22.25 9.28 9.10
N GLY A 38 21.88 10.49 8.69
CA GLY A 38 21.60 11.61 9.58
C GLY A 38 20.28 11.46 10.34
N LYS A 39 20.21 12.04 11.52
CA LYS A 39 18.98 12.03 12.34
C LYS A 39 17.79 12.68 11.62
N ASN A 40 18.05 13.66 10.77
CA ASN A 40 17.03 14.36 9.98
C ASN A 40 16.75 13.71 8.62
N ASP A 41 17.40 12.58 8.30
CA ASP A 41 17.19 11.89 7.02
C ASP A 41 16.00 10.91 7.09
N ARG A 42 15.13 11.05 8.09
CA ARG A 42 13.98 10.18 8.37
C ARG A 42 12.89 10.90 9.16
N GLY A 43 11.71 10.28 9.25
CA GLY A 43 10.56 10.78 9.99
C GLY A 43 9.73 11.76 9.18
N LEU A 44 8.89 12.52 9.89
CA LEU A 44 7.96 13.47 9.28
C LEU A 44 8.12 14.90 9.83
N SER A 45 9.34 15.26 10.29
CA SER A 45 9.61 16.66 10.60
C SER A 45 9.45 17.52 9.34
N ARG A 46 9.08 18.77 9.54
CA ARG A 46 8.97 19.75 8.45
C ARG A 46 10.21 19.76 7.56
N LYS A 47 11.40 19.77 8.17
CA LYS A 47 12.68 19.75 7.45
C LYS A 47 12.75 18.54 6.53
N HIS A 48 12.53 17.33 7.05
CA HIS A 48 12.67 16.10 6.26
C HIS A 48 11.60 16.03 5.15
N ILE A 49 10.35 16.36 5.43
CA ILE A 49 9.27 16.37 4.44
C ILE A 49 9.63 17.28 3.25
N MET A 50 10.07 18.51 3.51
CA MET A 50 10.40 19.47 2.46
C MET A 50 11.62 19.03 1.63
N GLU A 51 12.67 18.55 2.27
CA GLU A 51 13.89 18.09 1.61
C GLU A 51 13.66 16.78 0.83
N SER A 52 12.96 15.83 1.42
CA SER A 52 12.62 14.56 0.77
C SER A 52 11.73 14.78 -0.46
N CYS A 53 10.71 15.64 -0.38
CA CYS A 53 9.89 15.98 -1.53
C CYS A 53 10.73 16.59 -2.66
N ASN A 54 11.55 17.59 -2.38
CA ASN A 54 12.42 18.20 -3.38
C ASN A 54 13.41 17.20 -4.01
N ALA A 55 13.95 16.28 -3.21
CA ALA A 55 14.85 15.24 -3.70
C ALA A 55 14.10 14.21 -4.57
N SER A 56 12.87 13.84 -4.19
CA SER A 56 12.00 12.95 -4.98
C SER A 56 11.64 13.56 -6.33
N LEU A 57 11.26 14.83 -6.38
CA LEU A 57 10.97 15.55 -7.63
C LEU A 57 12.18 15.54 -8.59
N LYS A 58 13.39 15.76 -8.07
CA LYS A 58 14.64 15.69 -8.87
C LYS A 58 14.87 14.28 -9.43
N ARG A 59 14.69 13.21 -8.62
CA ARG A 59 14.88 11.83 -9.06
C ARG A 59 13.82 11.40 -10.06
N LEU A 60 12.57 11.81 -9.85
CA LEU A 60 11.43 11.53 -10.72
C LEU A 60 11.42 12.38 -11.99
N LYS A 61 12.21 13.48 -12.03
CA LYS A 61 12.32 14.43 -13.17
C LYS A 61 10.99 15.09 -13.50
N THR A 62 10.30 15.56 -12.50
CA THR A 62 9.01 16.26 -12.60
C THR A 62 8.99 17.42 -11.63
N ASP A 63 8.13 18.41 -11.90
CA ASP A 63 7.96 19.59 -11.04
C ASP A 63 6.93 19.36 -9.92
N TYR A 64 6.06 18.35 -10.07
CA TYR A 64 5.06 17.99 -9.08
C TYR A 64 4.79 16.49 -9.05
N VAL A 65 4.24 16.01 -7.92
CA VAL A 65 3.61 14.70 -7.78
C VAL A 65 2.13 14.87 -7.51
N ASP A 66 1.33 13.90 -7.99
CA ASP A 66 -0.12 13.94 -7.80
C ASP A 66 -0.49 13.62 -6.35
N LEU A 67 0.18 12.65 -5.73
CA LEU A 67 -0.07 12.30 -4.34
C LEU A 67 1.26 12.11 -3.58
N TYR A 68 1.41 12.85 -2.47
CA TYR A 68 2.52 12.70 -1.54
C TYR A 68 2.03 12.16 -0.20
N GLN A 69 2.66 11.10 0.30
CA GLN A 69 2.13 10.37 1.45
C GLN A 69 3.11 10.26 2.61
N ALA A 70 2.60 10.39 3.83
CA ALA A 70 3.29 9.93 5.02
C ALA A 70 3.38 8.41 4.99
N HIS A 71 4.60 7.84 4.83
CA HIS A 71 4.79 6.39 4.67
C HIS A 71 4.48 5.61 5.96
N ARG A 72 4.59 6.27 7.11
CA ARG A 72 4.18 5.79 8.45
C ARG A 72 3.77 7.00 9.30
N PHE A 73 3.16 6.75 10.44
CA PHE A 73 2.95 7.78 11.46
C PHE A 73 4.26 8.03 12.20
N ASP A 74 4.61 9.30 12.40
CA ASP A 74 5.80 9.68 13.17
C ASP A 74 5.40 10.11 14.58
N VAL A 75 5.73 9.25 15.55
CA VAL A 75 5.42 9.51 16.96
C VAL A 75 6.35 10.53 17.62
N GLU A 76 7.48 10.84 16.98
CA GLU A 76 8.49 11.76 17.52
C GLU A 76 8.34 13.19 17.00
N THR A 77 7.52 13.41 15.97
CA THR A 77 7.24 14.73 15.42
C THR A 77 5.82 15.16 15.81
N PRO A 78 5.62 16.41 16.31
CA PRO A 78 4.30 16.95 16.53
C PRO A 78 3.45 16.85 15.25
N LEU A 79 2.26 16.27 15.37
CA LEU A 79 1.40 16.01 14.21
C LEU A 79 1.05 17.28 13.43
N GLU A 80 0.85 18.41 14.13
CA GLU A 80 0.59 19.72 13.52
C GLU A 80 1.75 20.19 12.63
N GLU A 81 3.02 19.94 13.04
CA GLU A 81 4.21 20.26 12.23
C GLU A 81 4.21 19.45 10.91
N THR A 82 3.95 18.16 11.02
CA THR A 82 3.82 17.26 9.86
C THR A 82 2.76 17.77 8.90
N LEU A 83 1.55 18.05 9.40
CA LEU A 83 0.42 18.49 8.58
C LEU A 83 0.66 19.85 7.94
N GLY A 84 1.26 20.81 8.67
CA GLY A 84 1.64 22.11 8.12
C GLY A 84 2.67 22.01 7.01
N ALA A 85 3.63 21.06 7.11
CA ALA A 85 4.60 20.83 6.05
C ALA A 85 3.94 20.27 4.78
N PHE A 86 2.99 19.34 4.90
CA PHE A 86 2.22 18.84 3.77
C PHE A 86 1.36 19.93 3.12
N ASP A 87 0.71 20.78 3.93
CA ASP A 87 -0.08 21.91 3.45
C ASP A 87 0.77 22.89 2.62
N ASP A 88 1.97 23.22 3.10
CA ASP A 88 2.91 24.08 2.36
C ASP A 88 3.37 23.47 1.03
N LEU A 89 3.55 22.14 0.96
CA LEU A 89 3.88 21.48 -0.30
C LEU A 89 2.75 21.61 -1.33
N ILE A 90 1.49 21.52 -0.89
CA ILE A 90 0.33 21.77 -1.78
C ILE A 90 0.31 23.24 -2.20
N ARG A 91 0.40 24.19 -1.27
CA ARG A 91 0.37 25.62 -1.57
C ARG A 91 1.50 26.06 -2.51
N SER A 92 2.65 25.38 -2.45
CA SER A 92 3.78 25.62 -3.36
C SER A 92 3.65 24.96 -4.73
N GLY A 93 2.56 24.19 -4.98
CA GLY A 93 2.32 23.50 -6.26
C GLY A 93 3.20 22.28 -6.52
N LYS A 94 3.98 21.83 -5.54
CA LYS A 94 4.84 20.64 -5.66
C LYS A 94 4.10 19.33 -5.48
N VAL A 95 2.94 19.38 -4.84
CA VAL A 95 2.08 18.25 -4.52
C VAL A 95 0.65 18.67 -4.79
N LEU A 96 -0.14 17.85 -5.48
CA LEU A 96 -1.55 18.15 -5.72
C LEU A 96 -2.43 17.64 -4.56
N TYR A 97 -2.16 16.46 -4.06
CA TYR A 97 -2.93 15.81 -3.00
C TYR A 97 -2.00 15.15 -1.98
N ILE A 98 -2.51 14.99 -0.75
CA ILE A 98 -1.77 14.35 0.33
C ILE A 98 -2.51 13.13 0.87
N GLY A 99 -1.76 12.22 1.46
CA GLY A 99 -2.28 10.99 2.06
C GLY A 99 -1.32 10.40 3.08
N PHE A 100 -1.65 9.21 3.54
CA PHE A 100 -0.85 8.49 4.53
C PHE A 100 -0.87 6.98 4.26
N SER A 101 0.00 6.23 4.95
CA SER A 101 0.10 4.78 4.88
C SER A 101 0.24 4.19 6.28
N GLU A 102 -0.53 3.12 6.57
CA GLU A 102 -0.46 2.35 7.82
C GLU A 102 -0.73 3.21 9.10
N TRP A 103 -1.64 4.17 9.03
CA TRP A 103 -2.12 4.90 10.20
C TRP A 103 -3.36 4.21 10.77
N ASN A 104 -3.46 4.14 12.10
CA ASN A 104 -4.67 3.65 12.75
C ASN A 104 -5.76 4.73 12.82
N ALA A 105 -6.99 4.32 13.14
CA ALA A 105 -8.15 5.21 13.14
C ALA A 105 -7.99 6.41 14.07
N LYS A 106 -7.33 6.25 15.24
CA LYS A 106 -7.09 7.36 16.19
C LYS A 106 -6.15 8.42 15.61
N GLN A 107 -5.08 7.97 14.91
CA GLN A 107 -4.12 8.86 14.26
C GLN A 107 -4.77 9.62 13.10
N ILE A 108 -5.60 8.94 12.32
CA ILE A 108 -6.36 9.55 11.21
C ILE A 108 -7.30 10.62 11.76
N ALA A 109 -8.12 10.30 12.75
CA ALA A 109 -9.08 11.24 13.36
C ALA A 109 -8.37 12.47 13.96
N ALA A 110 -7.23 12.27 14.64
CA ALA A 110 -6.44 13.37 15.17
C ALA A 110 -5.90 14.31 14.09
N ALA A 111 -5.44 13.74 12.96
CA ALA A 111 -4.95 14.53 11.84
C ALA A 111 -6.07 15.36 11.21
N LEU A 112 -7.21 14.73 10.91
CA LEU A 112 -8.37 15.41 10.32
C LEU A 112 -8.86 16.56 11.18
N LYS A 113 -8.91 16.37 12.50
CA LYS A 113 -9.27 17.43 13.43
C LYS A 113 -8.33 18.65 13.30
N ILE A 114 -7.02 18.44 13.29
CA ILE A 114 -6.04 19.52 13.14
C ILE A 114 -6.17 20.19 11.75
N GLN A 115 -6.36 19.41 10.69
CA GLN A 115 -6.53 19.94 9.35
C GLN A 115 -7.75 20.87 9.27
N ASP A 116 -8.88 20.48 9.86
CA ASP A 116 -10.09 21.30 9.90
C ASP A 116 -9.91 22.56 10.77
N GLU A 117 -9.32 22.44 11.96
CA GLU A 117 -9.07 23.57 12.87
C GLU A 117 -8.11 24.62 12.29
N LYS A 118 -7.11 24.18 11.51
CA LYS A 118 -6.09 25.06 10.93
C LYS A 118 -6.40 25.51 9.50
N GLY A 119 -7.44 24.97 8.86
CA GLY A 119 -7.75 25.22 7.46
C GLY A 119 -6.67 24.66 6.52
N TYR A 120 -6.04 23.54 6.89
CA TYR A 120 -5.11 22.81 6.05
C TYR A 120 -5.83 21.93 5.03
N TYR A 121 -5.19 21.66 3.91
CA TYR A 121 -5.69 20.66 2.96
C TYR A 121 -5.84 19.29 3.62
N ARG A 122 -6.99 18.64 3.40
CA ARG A 122 -7.29 17.34 4.00
C ARG A 122 -6.61 16.20 3.25
N PHE A 123 -6.31 15.13 3.95
CA PHE A 123 -5.94 13.86 3.35
C PHE A 123 -7.07 13.31 2.48
N ILE A 124 -6.72 12.76 1.30
CA ILE A 124 -7.68 12.11 0.39
C ILE A 124 -7.46 10.61 0.27
N SER A 125 -6.32 10.10 0.72
CA SER A 125 -5.89 8.73 0.47
C SER A 125 -5.23 8.10 1.69
N SER A 126 -5.62 6.85 1.95
CA SER A 126 -4.98 5.91 2.88
C SER A 126 -4.35 4.78 2.08
N GLN A 127 -3.12 4.39 2.41
CA GLN A 127 -2.42 3.30 1.72
C GLN A 127 -2.03 2.16 2.68
N PRO A 128 -2.96 1.32 3.12
CA PRO A 128 -2.71 0.20 4.00
C PRO A 128 -2.40 -1.10 3.26
N GLN A 129 -1.83 -2.08 3.98
CA GLN A 129 -1.86 -3.48 3.54
C GLN A 129 -3.29 -4.01 3.57
N TYR A 130 -3.71 -4.66 2.47
CA TYR A 130 -5.02 -5.30 2.42
C TYR A 130 -5.03 -6.45 1.42
N SER A 131 -5.55 -7.59 1.86
CA SER A 131 -5.73 -8.79 1.04
C SER A 131 -6.75 -9.72 1.69
N MET A 132 -7.14 -10.78 1.01
CA MET A 132 -7.98 -11.84 1.58
C MET A 132 -7.47 -12.36 2.95
N LEU A 133 -6.14 -12.39 3.17
CA LEU A 133 -5.51 -12.91 4.39
C LEU A 133 -5.18 -11.84 5.43
N TRP A 134 -5.27 -10.55 5.07
CA TRP A 134 -4.92 -9.42 5.94
C TRP A 134 -6.01 -8.36 5.85
N ARG A 135 -6.89 -8.31 6.86
CA ARG A 135 -8.09 -7.49 6.87
C ARG A 135 -8.17 -6.55 8.09
N VAL A 136 -7.04 -6.20 8.67
CA VAL A 136 -6.93 -5.40 9.90
C VAL A 136 -7.57 -4.03 9.81
N ILE A 137 -7.75 -3.49 8.60
CA ILE A 137 -8.34 -2.16 8.36
C ILE A 137 -9.87 -2.15 8.35
N GLU A 138 -10.52 -3.33 8.24
CA GLU A 138 -11.97 -3.41 7.98
C GLU A 138 -12.82 -2.87 9.13
N SER A 139 -12.38 -3.07 10.38
CA SER A 139 -13.19 -2.73 11.55
C SER A 139 -13.18 -1.25 11.92
N GLU A 140 -12.09 -0.52 11.64
CA GLU A 140 -11.93 0.85 12.12
C GLU A 140 -11.52 1.83 11.00
N VAL A 141 -10.47 1.51 10.23
CA VAL A 141 -9.90 2.45 9.24
C VAL A 141 -10.84 2.64 8.06
N VAL A 142 -11.37 1.56 7.49
CA VAL A 142 -12.26 1.64 6.32
C VAL A 142 -13.55 2.42 6.65
N PRO A 143 -14.29 2.15 7.75
CA PRO A 143 -15.46 2.91 8.10
C PRO A 143 -15.17 4.41 8.32
N LEU A 144 -14.10 4.73 9.07
CA LEU A 144 -13.70 6.12 9.29
C LEU A 144 -13.36 6.81 7.97
N CYS A 145 -12.51 6.22 7.15
CA CYS A 145 -12.11 6.81 5.87
C CYS A 145 -13.30 7.00 4.92
N SER A 146 -14.23 6.03 4.88
CA SER A 146 -15.44 6.14 4.08
C SER A 146 -16.31 7.33 4.49
N ASN A 147 -16.47 7.55 5.79
CA ASN A 147 -17.25 8.67 6.32
C ASN A 147 -16.57 10.04 6.07
N GLU A 148 -15.24 10.06 6.01
CA GLU A 148 -14.43 11.27 5.83
C GLU A 148 -14.03 11.55 4.38
N GLY A 149 -14.53 10.76 3.42
CA GLY A 149 -14.23 10.94 2.00
C GLY A 149 -12.79 10.55 1.61
N ILE A 150 -12.13 9.71 2.39
CA ILE A 150 -10.78 9.20 2.14
C ILE A 150 -10.88 7.82 1.49
N SER A 151 -10.25 7.63 0.33
CA SER A 151 -10.22 6.32 -0.35
C SER A 151 -9.00 5.50 0.02
N GLN A 152 -9.13 4.17 -0.10
CA GLN A 152 -8.02 3.24 0.09
C GLN A 152 -7.29 3.00 -1.24
N ILE A 153 -5.95 3.03 -1.19
CA ILE A 153 -5.05 2.54 -2.25
C ILE A 153 -4.22 1.43 -1.63
N VAL A 154 -4.61 0.18 -1.79
CA VAL A 154 -4.04 -0.89 -0.98
C VAL A 154 -2.80 -1.53 -1.60
N TRP A 155 -1.85 -1.90 -0.75
CA TRP A 155 -0.68 -2.66 -1.16
C TRP A 155 -0.79 -4.14 -0.76
N SER A 156 -0.05 -5.01 -1.46
CA SER A 156 -0.05 -6.47 -1.29
C SER A 156 -1.41 -7.17 -1.45
N PRO A 157 -2.23 -6.84 -2.46
CA PRO A 157 -3.53 -7.49 -2.66
C PRO A 157 -3.42 -9.00 -2.88
N ILE A 158 -2.27 -9.50 -3.35
CA ILE A 158 -1.99 -10.93 -3.54
C ILE A 158 -1.12 -11.53 -2.41
N ALA A 159 -1.12 -10.91 -1.21
CA ALA A 159 -0.33 -11.34 -0.05
C ALA A 159 1.12 -11.68 -0.43
N GLN A 160 1.82 -10.74 -1.08
CA GLN A 160 3.22 -10.88 -1.49
C GLN A 160 3.49 -12.06 -2.45
N GLY A 161 2.46 -12.57 -3.11
CA GLY A 161 2.52 -13.69 -4.02
C GLY A 161 2.06 -15.03 -3.43
N VAL A 162 1.64 -15.08 -2.18
CA VAL A 162 1.05 -16.29 -1.57
C VAL A 162 -0.28 -16.63 -2.22
N LEU A 163 -1.13 -15.64 -2.46
CA LEU A 163 -2.41 -15.79 -3.16
C LEU A 163 -2.29 -16.00 -4.69
N THR A 164 -1.14 -16.45 -5.16
CA THR A 164 -1.01 -16.99 -6.53
C THR A 164 -1.10 -18.50 -6.57
N GLY A 165 -1.12 -19.18 -5.40
CA GLY A 165 -1.14 -20.63 -5.30
C GLY A 165 0.20 -21.34 -5.56
N LYS A 166 1.28 -20.61 -5.87
CA LYS A 166 2.58 -21.19 -6.24
C LYS A 166 3.36 -21.83 -5.08
N TYR A 167 3.02 -21.49 -3.84
CA TYR A 167 3.63 -22.07 -2.64
C TYR A 167 2.79 -23.24 -2.18
N LEU A 168 3.33 -24.45 -2.35
CA LEU A 168 2.63 -25.68 -1.99
C LEU A 168 2.96 -26.10 -0.56
N PRO A 169 1.96 -26.60 0.22
CA PRO A 169 2.18 -27.12 1.56
C PRO A 169 3.23 -28.25 1.56
N GLY A 170 4.12 -28.26 2.55
CA GLY A 170 5.16 -29.28 2.69
C GLY A 170 6.25 -29.27 1.64
N GLN A 171 6.22 -28.35 0.67
CA GLN A 171 7.21 -28.27 -0.42
C GLN A 171 8.16 -27.08 -0.25
N LYS A 172 9.34 -27.20 -0.85
CA LYS A 172 10.29 -26.09 -0.94
C LYS A 172 9.70 -24.99 -1.83
N ALA A 173 9.90 -23.74 -1.43
CA ALA A 173 9.47 -22.59 -2.23
C ALA A 173 10.15 -22.59 -3.61
N PRO A 174 9.45 -22.20 -4.68
CA PRO A 174 10.02 -22.13 -6.02
C PRO A 174 11.27 -21.22 -6.06
N ALA A 175 12.30 -21.64 -6.78
CA ALA A 175 13.52 -20.86 -6.95
C ALA A 175 13.22 -19.50 -7.57
N GLY A 176 13.90 -18.45 -7.11
CA GLY A 176 13.69 -17.07 -7.57
C GLY A 176 12.35 -16.44 -7.12
N SER A 177 11.60 -17.14 -6.28
CA SER A 177 10.40 -16.56 -5.66
C SER A 177 10.75 -15.64 -4.48
N ARG A 178 9.79 -14.83 -4.03
CA ARG A 178 9.98 -13.95 -2.87
C ARG A 178 10.40 -14.72 -1.60
N ALA A 179 9.88 -15.92 -1.39
CA ALA A 179 10.25 -16.76 -0.25
C ALA A 179 11.71 -17.20 -0.24
N THR A 180 12.40 -17.14 -1.38
CA THR A 180 13.84 -17.46 -1.50
C THR A 180 14.74 -16.24 -1.55
N ASP A 181 14.16 -15.02 -1.48
CA ASP A 181 14.90 -13.76 -1.48
C ASP A 181 15.42 -13.43 -0.07
N LYS A 182 16.72 -13.66 0.12
CA LYS A 182 17.43 -13.38 1.38
C LYS A 182 17.65 -11.89 1.69
N LYS A 183 17.25 -10.96 0.78
CA LYS A 183 17.39 -9.51 0.96
C LYS A 183 16.11 -8.88 1.52
N GLY A 184 15.35 -9.62 2.34
CA GLY A 184 14.15 -9.16 3.02
C GLY A 184 12.83 -9.66 2.42
N GLY A 185 12.84 -10.22 1.20
CA GLY A 185 11.62 -10.75 0.59
C GLY A 185 11.03 -11.93 1.36
N ALA A 186 11.88 -12.83 1.86
CA ALA A 186 11.46 -13.98 2.66
C ALA A 186 10.80 -13.55 3.98
N ASP A 187 11.36 -12.55 4.65
CA ASP A 187 10.84 -12.05 5.92
C ASP A 187 9.44 -11.44 5.75
N MET A 188 9.25 -10.68 4.68
CA MET A 188 7.97 -10.03 4.39
C MET A 188 6.79 -10.99 4.19
N ILE A 189 7.02 -12.23 3.77
CA ILE A 189 5.96 -13.21 3.55
C ILE A 189 5.90 -14.32 4.60
N SER A 190 6.84 -14.34 5.54
CA SER A 190 7.01 -15.43 6.52
C SER A 190 5.73 -15.74 7.28
N SER A 191 4.96 -14.73 7.68
CA SER A 191 3.69 -14.89 8.40
C SER A 191 2.63 -15.66 7.59
N PHE A 192 2.67 -15.58 6.26
CA PHE A 192 1.74 -16.25 5.35
C PHE A 192 2.23 -17.63 4.88
N MET A 193 3.49 -18.01 5.16
CA MET A 193 4.07 -19.28 4.72
C MET A 193 3.76 -20.45 5.66
N LYS A 194 2.79 -20.29 6.55
CA LYS A 194 2.33 -21.33 7.47
C LYS A 194 1.50 -22.37 6.71
N GLU A 195 1.71 -23.65 7.02
CA GLU A 195 1.06 -24.76 6.33
C GLU A 195 -0.47 -24.68 6.29
N PRO A 196 -1.19 -24.32 7.40
CA PRO A 196 -2.64 -24.15 7.35
C PRO A 196 -3.08 -23.08 6.31
N ILE A 197 -2.34 -21.98 6.19
CA ILE A 197 -2.62 -20.92 5.22
C ILE A 197 -2.39 -21.44 3.80
N LEU A 198 -1.27 -22.10 3.54
CA LEU A 198 -0.96 -22.64 2.21
C LEU A 198 -2.00 -23.69 1.79
N ASN A 199 -2.43 -24.55 2.70
CA ASN A 199 -3.51 -25.51 2.44
C ASN A 199 -4.83 -24.82 2.08
N ALA A 200 -5.20 -23.75 2.80
CA ALA A 200 -6.40 -22.98 2.49
C ALA A 200 -6.29 -22.26 1.14
N VAL A 201 -5.12 -21.70 0.82
CA VAL A 201 -4.86 -21.05 -0.47
C VAL A 201 -5.04 -22.02 -1.64
N GLN A 202 -4.62 -23.29 -1.51
CA GLN A 202 -4.88 -24.28 -2.57
C GLN A 202 -6.38 -24.55 -2.76
N LYS A 203 -7.18 -24.49 -1.70
CA LYS A 203 -8.65 -24.66 -1.77
C LYS A 203 -9.36 -23.46 -2.42
N LEU A 204 -8.72 -22.31 -2.56
CA LEU A 204 -9.26 -21.18 -3.30
C LEU A 204 -9.15 -21.34 -4.83
N ILE A 205 -8.26 -22.22 -5.33
CA ILE A 205 -8.07 -22.41 -6.78
C ILE A 205 -9.36 -22.87 -7.48
N PRO A 206 -10.09 -23.88 -6.97
CA PRO A 206 -11.38 -24.26 -7.57
C PRO A 206 -12.41 -23.12 -7.57
N ILE A 207 -12.40 -22.24 -6.55
CA ILE A 207 -13.29 -21.08 -6.48
C ILE A 207 -12.94 -20.08 -7.59
N ALA A 208 -11.64 -19.79 -7.79
CA ALA A 208 -11.19 -18.93 -8.88
C ALA A 208 -11.62 -19.47 -10.26
N ASN A 209 -11.50 -20.80 -10.46
CA ASN A 209 -11.90 -21.46 -11.71
C ASN A 209 -13.40 -21.35 -11.99
N LYS A 210 -14.28 -21.29 -10.96
CA LYS A 210 -15.74 -21.11 -11.15
C LYS A 210 -16.11 -19.78 -11.81
N VAL A 211 -15.22 -18.79 -11.71
CA VAL A 211 -15.40 -17.43 -12.25
C VAL A 211 -14.39 -17.09 -13.35
N ASP A 212 -13.79 -18.12 -13.95
CA ASP A 212 -12.79 -17.99 -15.03
C ASP A 212 -11.61 -17.07 -14.72
N LEU A 213 -11.17 -17.06 -13.45
CA LEU A 213 -10.03 -16.27 -12.99
C LEU A 213 -8.87 -17.16 -12.52
N THR A 214 -7.66 -16.67 -12.69
CA THR A 214 -6.52 -17.19 -11.91
C THR A 214 -6.69 -16.79 -10.43
N LEU A 215 -6.05 -17.51 -9.52
CA LEU A 215 -6.13 -17.16 -8.09
C LEU A 215 -5.58 -15.75 -7.81
N ALA A 216 -4.54 -15.31 -8.53
CA ALA A 216 -4.04 -13.94 -8.42
C ALA A 216 -5.08 -12.91 -8.86
N GLN A 217 -5.79 -13.16 -9.94
CA GLN A 217 -6.89 -12.30 -10.41
C GLN A 217 -8.06 -12.30 -9.44
N LEU A 218 -8.44 -13.47 -8.90
CA LEU A 218 -9.47 -13.56 -7.86
C LEU A 218 -9.09 -12.72 -6.63
N ALA A 219 -7.83 -12.79 -6.18
CA ALA A 219 -7.35 -12.02 -5.02
C ALA A 219 -7.39 -10.50 -5.28
N ILE A 220 -7.04 -10.05 -6.48
CA ILE A 220 -7.12 -8.65 -6.86
C ILE A 220 -8.59 -8.22 -7.01
N ALA A 221 -9.41 -9.02 -7.69
CA ALA A 221 -10.84 -8.74 -7.83
C ALA A 221 -11.53 -8.66 -6.47
N TRP A 222 -11.16 -9.55 -5.53
CA TRP A 222 -11.71 -9.56 -4.18
C TRP A 222 -11.46 -8.25 -3.42
N VAL A 223 -10.22 -7.72 -3.41
CA VAL A 223 -9.95 -6.46 -2.73
C VAL A 223 -10.71 -5.29 -3.36
N LEU A 224 -10.91 -5.33 -4.70
CA LEU A 224 -11.66 -4.32 -5.44
C LEU A 224 -13.19 -4.38 -5.22
N GLN A 225 -13.72 -5.40 -4.51
CA GLN A 225 -15.14 -5.39 -4.09
C GLN A 225 -15.40 -4.41 -2.93
N ASN A 226 -14.37 -3.99 -2.20
CA ASN A 226 -14.55 -3.01 -1.12
C ASN A 226 -14.90 -1.64 -1.71
N PRO A 227 -16.07 -1.04 -1.40
CA PRO A 227 -16.53 0.20 -2.02
C PRO A 227 -15.68 1.43 -1.65
N ASN A 228 -14.94 1.38 -0.57
CA ASN A 228 -14.02 2.46 -0.17
C ASN A 228 -12.65 2.35 -0.89
N LEU A 229 -12.43 1.31 -1.71
CA LEU A 229 -11.16 1.09 -2.41
C LEU A 229 -11.18 1.73 -3.79
N SER A 230 -10.22 2.61 -4.08
CA SER A 230 -10.03 3.21 -5.40
C SER A 230 -8.99 2.48 -6.25
N SER A 231 -7.99 1.84 -5.64
CA SER A 231 -6.92 1.17 -6.39
C SER A 231 -6.22 0.08 -5.59
N ALA A 232 -5.76 -0.96 -6.29
CA ALA A 232 -4.92 -2.03 -5.77
C ALA A 232 -3.52 -1.97 -6.40
N ILE A 233 -2.48 -1.80 -5.58
CA ILE A 233 -1.10 -1.71 -6.04
C ILE A 233 -0.56 -3.11 -6.31
N ILE A 234 -0.22 -3.39 -7.55
CA ILE A 234 0.40 -4.63 -7.98
C ILE A 234 1.88 -4.43 -8.33
N GLY A 235 2.69 -5.45 -8.05
CA GLY A 235 4.07 -5.54 -8.49
C GLY A 235 4.22 -6.62 -9.56
N ALA A 236 5.19 -6.43 -10.45
CA ALA A 236 5.50 -7.42 -11.48
C ALA A 236 7.01 -7.47 -11.75
N THR A 237 7.52 -8.66 -12.01
CA THR A 237 8.89 -8.88 -12.48
C THR A 237 8.97 -9.14 -13.99
N LYS A 238 7.80 -9.32 -14.63
CA LYS A 238 7.65 -9.56 -16.07
C LYS A 238 6.42 -8.82 -16.60
N PRO A 239 6.47 -8.21 -17.81
CA PRO A 239 5.32 -7.51 -18.40
C PRO A 239 4.05 -8.36 -18.51
N ALA A 240 4.20 -9.69 -18.76
CA ALA A 240 3.07 -10.61 -18.83
C ALA A 240 2.24 -10.64 -17.54
N GLN A 241 2.87 -10.51 -16.36
CA GLN A 241 2.17 -10.49 -15.09
C GLN A 241 1.24 -9.27 -14.96
N ILE A 242 1.66 -8.11 -15.48
CA ILE A 242 0.81 -6.90 -15.50
C ILE A 242 -0.41 -7.16 -16.40
N LYS A 243 -0.17 -7.68 -17.62
CA LYS A 243 -1.25 -7.98 -18.59
C LYS A 243 -2.27 -8.98 -18.03
N GLU A 244 -1.81 -9.95 -17.24
CA GLU A 244 -2.70 -10.92 -16.59
C GLU A 244 -3.43 -10.30 -15.40
N ASN A 245 -2.74 -9.59 -14.51
CA ASN A 245 -3.33 -9.05 -13.30
C ASN A 245 -4.38 -7.95 -13.59
N ILE A 246 -4.18 -7.13 -14.63
CA ILE A 246 -5.11 -6.06 -15.00
C ILE A 246 -6.50 -6.58 -15.40
N LYS A 247 -6.61 -7.84 -15.83
CA LYS A 247 -7.90 -8.48 -16.15
C LYS A 247 -8.83 -8.59 -14.93
N ALA A 248 -8.31 -8.47 -13.73
CA ALA A 248 -9.11 -8.43 -12.51
C ALA A 248 -9.87 -7.10 -12.33
N ALA A 249 -9.47 -6.04 -13.04
CA ALA A 249 -10.13 -4.75 -12.94
C ALA A 249 -11.55 -4.80 -13.51
N GLY A 250 -12.51 -4.29 -12.74
CA GLY A 250 -13.92 -4.28 -13.13
C GLY A 250 -14.66 -5.60 -12.94
N VAL A 251 -13.99 -6.68 -12.56
CA VAL A 251 -14.65 -7.96 -12.23
C VAL A 251 -15.54 -7.76 -11.00
N LYS A 252 -16.78 -8.19 -11.10
CA LYS A 252 -17.74 -8.27 -9.99
C LYS A 252 -17.83 -9.71 -9.51
N LEU A 253 -17.66 -9.90 -8.22
CA LEU A 253 -17.81 -11.21 -7.56
C LEU A 253 -19.16 -11.26 -6.86
N ASP A 254 -19.92 -12.29 -7.16
CA ASP A 254 -21.20 -12.51 -6.50
C ASP A 254 -20.99 -12.83 -5.02
N LYS A 255 -22.03 -12.53 -4.22
CA LYS A 255 -21.99 -12.80 -2.77
C LYS A 255 -21.68 -14.27 -2.48
N SER A 256 -22.17 -15.23 -3.26
CA SER A 256 -21.89 -16.66 -3.09
C SER A 256 -20.41 -16.98 -3.19
N ILE A 257 -19.69 -16.36 -4.12
CA ILE A 257 -18.23 -16.51 -4.28
C ILE A 257 -17.49 -15.89 -3.08
N MET A 258 -17.92 -14.71 -2.63
CA MET A 258 -17.33 -14.06 -1.46
C MET A 258 -17.53 -14.91 -0.19
N ASP A 259 -18.72 -15.48 0.00
CA ASP A 259 -19.03 -16.37 1.13
C ASP A 259 -18.22 -17.69 1.07
N GLU A 260 -18.04 -18.29 -0.12
CA GLU A 260 -17.17 -19.47 -0.29
C GLU A 260 -15.71 -19.17 0.06
N ILE A 261 -15.19 -18.01 -0.35
CA ILE A 261 -13.83 -17.56 0.03
C ILE A 261 -13.74 -17.47 1.55
N ASP A 262 -14.68 -16.81 2.19
CA ASP A 262 -14.68 -16.63 3.65
C ASP A 262 -14.83 -17.95 4.41
N LEU A 263 -15.58 -18.91 3.89
CA LEU A 263 -15.67 -20.25 4.46
C LEU A 263 -14.32 -20.98 4.45
N VAL A 264 -13.53 -20.82 3.40
CA VAL A 264 -12.23 -21.48 3.22
C VAL A 264 -11.14 -20.86 4.10
N ILE A 265 -11.09 -19.53 4.19
CA ILE A 265 -9.96 -18.84 4.82
C ILE A 265 -10.31 -18.08 6.10
N GLY A 266 -11.60 -17.89 6.42
CA GLY A 266 -12.06 -16.97 7.47
C GLY A 266 -11.40 -17.15 8.84
N GLY A 267 -11.12 -18.39 9.24
CA GLY A 267 -10.42 -18.70 10.49
C GLY A 267 -8.90 -18.42 10.49
N LEU A 268 -8.32 -18.09 9.32
CA LEU A 268 -6.89 -17.85 9.14
C LEU A 268 -6.56 -16.39 8.84
N VAL A 269 -7.59 -15.56 8.73
CA VAL A 269 -7.48 -14.14 8.36
C VAL A 269 -7.03 -13.33 9.57
N GLU A 270 -6.03 -12.48 9.36
CA GLU A 270 -5.65 -11.49 10.36
C GLU A 270 -6.63 -10.30 10.32
N ARG A 271 -7.27 -10.03 11.47
CA ARG A 271 -8.28 -8.97 11.61
C ARG A 271 -8.00 -8.00 12.76
N ASP A 272 -6.96 -8.23 13.56
CA ASP A 272 -6.62 -7.39 14.71
C ASP A 272 -6.21 -5.99 14.25
N PRO A 273 -7.02 -4.93 14.51
CA PRO A 273 -6.71 -3.58 14.08
C PRO A 273 -5.43 -3.01 14.73
N ALA A 274 -4.99 -3.56 15.86
CA ALA A 274 -3.75 -3.15 16.51
C ALA A 274 -2.50 -3.45 15.65
N LYS A 275 -2.62 -4.36 14.67
CA LYS A 275 -1.54 -4.66 13.72
C LYS A 275 -1.40 -3.63 12.59
N ASN A 276 -2.36 -2.72 12.44
CA ASN A 276 -2.20 -1.54 11.59
C ASN A 276 -1.45 -0.45 12.38
N ALA A 277 -0.15 -0.62 12.49
CA ALA A 277 0.70 0.22 13.34
C ALA A 277 1.95 0.70 12.63
N SER A 278 2.38 1.90 12.98
CA SER A 278 3.68 2.46 12.60
C SER A 278 4.76 2.09 13.64
N PRO A 279 6.05 2.04 13.25
CA PRO A 279 7.13 1.79 14.19
C PRO A 279 7.18 2.83 15.32
N ASN A 280 7.49 2.36 16.53
CA ASN A 280 7.76 3.19 17.69
C ASN A 280 8.91 2.55 18.48
N PRO A 281 10.08 3.19 18.68
CA PRO A 281 10.44 4.53 18.17
C PRO A 281 10.62 4.57 16.65
N ARG A 282 10.87 5.78 16.11
CA ARG A 282 11.16 6.02 14.69
C ARG A 282 12.27 5.08 14.18
N ALA A 283 12.01 4.36 13.09
CA ALA A 283 12.94 3.40 12.50
C ALA A 283 14.19 4.05 11.88
#